data_dce518d141f7c56250f10ae6eb9defa7
#
_entry.id   dce518d141f7c56250f10ae6eb9defa7
#
_cell.length_a   1.000
_cell.length_b   1.000
_cell.length_c   1.000
_cell.angle_alpha   90.00
_cell.angle_beta   90.00
_cell.angle_gamma   90.00
#
_symmetry.space_group_name_H-M   'P 1'
#
loop_
_entity.id
_entity.type
_entity.pdbx_description
1 polymer ?
#
loop_
_entity_poly.entity_id
_entity_poly.type
_entity_poly.pdbx_seq_one_letter_code
_entity_poly.pdbx_strand_id
1 'polypeptide(L)'
;IKGDSKYVTVAYNRFWDNGKASMCGMKSETGENWITYHHNWFDHSDSRMARVRTMSVHMYNNYYQHNDVYGIGATSGSSVFMESNYFDAVKRPIMSSLQGTDAMGDGTFSGEKGGLIKAYGNVFANKPANFSYIPYAENNTSFDAYEVSNPSEQVPASVKTLVGGTSYNNFDTNSSVMYTYVADKAEDVPSIVEGFYGAGRLNHGDIDFVIPDETVVTNGHQQPLPALASILDAYTSGVVKVFGESDASGDGGTVNPTPDPTPDPTPGPTPGPDAPVIEGTVTCSFAADGTLSNTSFALTGEAKNVKKEETVIDGTTYTASLKMESKTEVSFTTSQKMTLYVYYGLSGTNTNVKVDGVKQTGAPTTVVLEAGAHKITKGDSTTVALIKLVPVTE
;
A
#
# COMPACT_ATOMS: atom_id res chain seq x y z
N ILE A 1 -2.57 -17.86 10.32
CA ILE A 1 -1.37 -17.45 11.08
C ILE A 1 -1.58 -17.87 12.52
N LYS A 2 -0.61 -18.53 13.14
CA LYS A 2 -0.70 -18.99 14.52
C LYS A 2 0.69 -19.10 15.16
N GLY A 3 0.72 -19.17 16.49
CA GLY A 3 1.88 -19.47 17.33
C GLY A 3 3.13 -18.65 17.03
N ASP A 4 3.60 -17.85 17.96
CA ASP A 4 4.87 -17.10 17.92
C ASP A 4 5.20 -16.38 16.59
N SER A 5 4.13 -15.98 15.86
CA SER A 5 4.27 -15.27 14.58
C SER A 5 4.49 -13.79 14.84
N LYS A 6 5.69 -13.32 14.58
CA LYS A 6 6.06 -11.91 14.73
C LYS A 6 6.42 -11.31 13.38
N TYR A 7 5.95 -10.08 13.14
CA TYR A 7 6.27 -9.31 11.94
C TYR A 7 5.89 -10.00 10.64
N VAL A 8 4.72 -10.64 10.61
CA VAL A 8 4.16 -11.25 9.39
C VAL A 8 3.30 -10.24 8.67
N THR A 9 3.55 -10.06 7.38
CA THR A 9 2.75 -9.23 6.49
C THR A 9 2.01 -10.10 5.48
N VAL A 10 0.72 -9.86 5.33
CA VAL A 10 -0.16 -10.42 4.30
C VAL A 10 -0.60 -9.25 3.42
N ALA A 11 -0.14 -9.19 2.17
CA ALA A 11 -0.39 -8.05 1.31
C ALA A 11 -0.61 -8.44 -0.14
N TYR A 12 -1.43 -7.65 -0.85
CA TYR A 12 -1.71 -7.78 -2.29
C TYR A 12 -2.25 -9.15 -2.69
N ASN A 13 -3.07 -9.79 -1.82
CA ASN A 13 -3.74 -11.04 -2.13
C ASN A 13 -5.21 -10.76 -2.45
N ARG A 14 -5.76 -11.48 -3.43
CA ARG A 14 -7.20 -11.57 -3.65
C ARG A 14 -7.74 -12.83 -2.98
N PHE A 15 -8.63 -12.65 -2.02
CA PHE A 15 -9.39 -13.72 -1.36
C PHE A 15 -10.78 -13.73 -1.97
N TRP A 16 -10.98 -14.54 -2.98
CA TRP A 16 -12.23 -14.59 -3.71
C TRP A 16 -13.11 -15.75 -3.25
N ASP A 17 -14.37 -15.44 -2.97
CA ASP A 17 -15.48 -16.38 -2.69
C ASP A 17 -15.15 -17.45 -1.63
N ASN A 18 -14.44 -17.04 -0.59
CA ASN A 18 -14.10 -17.94 0.50
C ASN A 18 -15.19 -17.95 1.58
N GLY A 19 -15.67 -19.11 1.99
CA GLY A 19 -16.58 -19.21 3.15
C GLY A 19 -15.93 -18.70 4.45
N LYS A 20 -14.61 -18.86 4.60
CA LYS A 20 -13.83 -18.42 5.76
C LYS A 20 -12.42 -18.04 5.31
N ALA A 21 -12.21 -16.77 4.94
CA ALA A 21 -11.02 -16.35 4.21
C ALA A 21 -9.73 -16.46 5.02
N SER A 22 -9.65 -15.87 6.24
CA SER A 22 -8.39 -15.81 7.00
C SER A 22 -8.60 -15.86 8.50
N MET A 23 -7.61 -16.38 9.21
CA MET A 23 -7.62 -16.46 10.67
C MET A 23 -6.23 -16.16 11.25
N CYS A 24 -6.20 -15.27 12.25
CA CYS A 24 -5.02 -14.94 13.04
C CYS A 24 -5.23 -15.40 14.48
N GLY A 25 -4.36 -16.26 14.96
CA GLY A 25 -4.34 -16.71 16.33
C GLY A 25 -5.24 -17.91 16.63
N MET A 26 -4.89 -18.59 17.71
CA MET A 26 -5.64 -19.68 18.32
C MET A 26 -6.09 -19.28 19.72
N LYS A 27 -7.09 -19.98 20.30
CA LYS A 27 -7.61 -19.68 21.66
C LYS A 27 -6.57 -19.75 22.77
N SER A 28 -5.60 -20.63 22.60
CA SER A 28 -4.59 -20.96 23.62
C SER A 28 -3.26 -20.24 23.44
N GLU A 29 -3.16 -19.38 22.43
CA GLU A 29 -1.90 -18.67 22.20
C GLU A 29 -1.71 -17.57 23.25
N THR A 30 -0.48 -17.50 23.73
CA THR A 30 0.01 -16.46 24.63
C THR A 30 1.29 -15.91 24.06
N GLY A 31 1.52 -14.63 24.24
CA GLY A 31 2.74 -13.97 23.75
C GLY A 31 2.46 -12.87 22.77
N GLU A 32 3.53 -12.28 22.32
CA GLU A 32 3.50 -11.13 21.42
C GLU A 32 3.48 -11.61 19.98
N ASN A 33 2.41 -11.30 19.27
CA ASN A 33 2.24 -11.61 17.86
C ASN A 33 1.79 -10.34 17.14
N TRP A 34 2.59 -9.88 16.19
CA TRP A 34 2.32 -8.67 15.44
C TRP A 34 2.19 -9.00 13.95
N ILE A 35 0.98 -8.77 13.44
CA ILE A 35 0.60 -9.14 12.09
C ILE A 35 0.08 -7.90 11.36
N THR A 36 0.37 -7.81 10.08
CA THR A 36 -0.13 -6.76 9.20
C THR A 36 -0.89 -7.36 8.02
N TYR A 37 -2.03 -6.76 7.69
CA TYR A 37 -2.75 -6.99 6.45
C TYR A 37 -2.90 -5.66 5.73
N HIS A 38 -2.44 -5.56 4.48
CA HIS A 38 -2.66 -4.36 3.68
C HIS A 38 -2.83 -4.65 2.19
N HIS A 39 -3.59 -3.82 1.53
CA HIS A 39 -3.85 -3.89 0.09
C HIS A 39 -4.34 -5.27 -0.38
N ASN A 40 -5.02 -6.00 0.51
CA ASN A 40 -5.69 -7.24 0.12
C ASN A 40 -7.10 -6.95 -0.39
N TRP A 41 -7.55 -7.73 -1.31
CA TRP A 41 -8.92 -7.74 -1.81
C TRP A 41 -9.67 -8.93 -1.24
N PHE A 42 -10.61 -8.65 -0.35
CA PHE A 42 -11.55 -9.64 0.19
C PHE A 42 -12.85 -9.56 -0.61
N ASP A 43 -12.88 -10.31 -1.70
CA ASP A 43 -13.83 -10.25 -2.77
C ASP A 43 -14.89 -11.34 -2.63
N HIS A 44 -16.17 -10.96 -2.49
CA HIS A 44 -17.31 -11.86 -2.37
C HIS A 44 -17.12 -13.01 -1.37
N SER A 45 -16.31 -12.80 -0.33
CA SER A 45 -16.08 -13.78 0.71
C SER A 45 -17.10 -13.65 1.84
N ASP A 46 -17.48 -14.78 2.46
CA ASP A 46 -18.53 -14.80 3.47
C ASP A 46 -18.08 -14.17 4.80
N SER A 47 -16.95 -14.63 5.36
CA SER A 47 -16.52 -14.20 6.67
C SER A 47 -15.01 -14.35 6.92
N ARG A 48 -14.53 -13.81 8.05
CA ARG A 48 -13.15 -13.92 8.54
C ARG A 48 -12.10 -13.23 7.67
N MET A 49 -12.22 -11.94 7.52
CA MET A 49 -11.26 -11.16 6.72
C MET A 49 -10.46 -10.13 7.57
N ALA A 50 -9.81 -10.53 8.67
CA ALA A 50 -9.62 -11.84 9.27
C ALA A 50 -10.45 -12.01 10.58
N ARG A 51 -10.58 -13.25 11.08
CA ARG A 51 -10.94 -13.49 12.49
C ARG A 51 -9.66 -13.47 13.32
N VAL A 52 -9.57 -12.57 14.28
CA VAL A 52 -8.39 -12.37 15.12
C VAL A 52 -8.65 -12.89 16.54
N ARG A 53 -7.72 -13.68 17.05
CA ARG A 53 -7.67 -14.18 18.42
C ARG A 53 -6.32 -13.83 19.04
N THR A 54 -6.30 -13.29 20.25
CA THR A 54 -5.09 -13.04 21.06
C THR A 54 -4.01 -12.14 20.47
N MET A 55 -3.95 -12.00 19.17
CA MET A 55 -2.90 -11.27 18.43
C MET A 55 -3.15 -9.75 18.35
N SER A 56 -2.10 -9.01 18.07
CA SER A 56 -2.14 -7.60 17.69
C SER A 56 -2.02 -7.49 16.18
N VAL A 57 -3.04 -6.94 15.52
CA VAL A 57 -3.13 -6.94 14.05
C VAL A 57 -3.40 -5.54 13.53
N HIS A 58 -2.54 -5.05 12.64
CA HIS A 58 -2.75 -3.83 11.88
C HIS A 58 -3.35 -4.16 10.52
N MET A 59 -4.49 -3.58 10.20
CA MET A 59 -5.21 -3.79 8.95
C MET A 59 -5.46 -2.44 8.29
N TYR A 60 -4.74 -2.14 7.21
CA TYR A 60 -4.87 -0.87 6.52
C TYR A 60 -4.95 -1.04 5.01
N ASN A 61 -5.67 -0.14 4.35
CA ASN A 61 -5.85 -0.10 2.90
C ASN A 61 -6.27 -1.45 2.28
N ASN A 62 -7.05 -2.25 3.01
CA ASN A 62 -7.67 -3.43 2.43
C ASN A 62 -9.02 -3.06 1.80
N TYR A 63 -9.35 -3.73 0.71
CA TYR A 63 -10.64 -3.64 0.03
C TYR A 63 -11.51 -4.84 0.40
N TYR A 64 -12.66 -4.55 0.96
CA TYR A 64 -13.68 -5.53 1.34
C TYR A 64 -14.89 -5.32 0.44
N GLN A 65 -15.22 -6.30 -0.38
CA GLN A 65 -16.28 -6.17 -1.38
C GLN A 65 -17.30 -7.29 -1.23
N HIS A 66 -18.58 -6.93 -1.12
CA HIS A 66 -19.70 -7.86 -1.09
C HIS A 66 -19.55 -9.01 -0.08
N ASN A 67 -19.19 -8.70 1.17
CA ASN A 67 -19.02 -9.72 2.21
C ASN A 67 -20.33 -9.94 2.97
N ASP A 68 -20.79 -11.19 3.07
CA ASP A 68 -22.13 -11.51 3.54
C ASP A 68 -22.30 -11.51 5.07
N VAL A 69 -21.39 -12.10 5.84
CA VAL A 69 -21.54 -12.23 7.30
C VAL A 69 -20.80 -11.13 8.05
N TYR A 70 -19.47 -11.04 7.89
CA TYR A 70 -18.69 -9.96 8.49
C TYR A 70 -17.30 -9.83 7.83
N GLY A 71 -16.75 -8.62 7.88
CA GLY A 71 -15.39 -8.31 7.47
C GLY A 71 -14.36 -8.79 8.50
N ILE A 72 -13.93 -7.92 9.40
CA ILE A 72 -13.01 -8.25 10.50
C ILE A 72 -13.75 -8.66 11.76
N GLY A 73 -13.22 -9.65 12.50
CA GLY A 73 -13.76 -10.07 13.78
C GLY A 73 -12.69 -10.18 14.85
N ALA A 74 -12.84 -9.44 15.97
CA ALA A 74 -11.91 -9.45 17.10
C ALA A 74 -12.45 -10.28 18.26
N THR A 75 -11.68 -11.29 18.70
CA THR A 75 -12.06 -12.22 19.76
C THR A 75 -10.89 -12.52 20.69
N SER A 76 -11.17 -13.20 21.79
CA SER A 76 -10.16 -13.80 22.70
C SER A 76 -9.10 -12.82 23.21
N GLY A 77 -9.47 -11.55 23.36
CA GLY A 77 -8.57 -10.51 23.88
C GLY A 77 -7.56 -9.96 22.89
N SER A 78 -7.84 -10.07 21.58
CA SER A 78 -7.02 -9.45 20.54
C SER A 78 -7.12 -7.93 20.53
N SER A 79 -6.11 -7.28 19.97
CA SER A 79 -6.10 -5.84 19.63
C SER A 79 -5.97 -5.67 18.15
N VAL A 80 -6.89 -4.94 17.51
CA VAL A 80 -6.89 -4.74 16.06
C VAL A 80 -6.93 -3.26 15.74
N PHE A 81 -6.00 -2.77 14.93
CA PHE A 81 -6.03 -1.42 14.38
C PHE A 81 -6.53 -1.48 12.93
N MET A 82 -7.68 -0.86 12.70
CA MET A 82 -8.33 -0.75 11.39
C MET A 82 -8.15 0.65 10.85
N GLU A 83 -7.32 0.83 9.80
CA GLU A 83 -6.98 2.15 9.28
C GLU A 83 -7.22 2.23 7.77
N SER A 84 -7.96 3.25 7.33
CA SER A 84 -8.13 3.60 5.91
C SER A 84 -8.49 2.41 5.01
N ASN A 85 -9.33 1.49 5.50
CA ASN A 85 -9.87 0.40 4.69
C ASN A 85 -11.16 0.85 3.97
N TYR A 86 -11.48 0.21 2.85
CA TYR A 86 -12.70 0.45 2.10
C TYR A 86 -13.61 -0.77 2.13
N PHE A 87 -14.85 -0.57 2.59
CA PHE A 87 -15.87 -1.61 2.67
C PHE A 87 -17.00 -1.26 1.71
N ASP A 88 -17.17 -2.07 0.67
CA ASP A 88 -18.20 -1.94 -0.35
C ASP A 88 -19.27 -3.03 -0.19
N ALA A 89 -20.49 -2.64 0.06
CA ALA A 89 -21.62 -3.56 0.24
C ALA A 89 -21.38 -4.66 1.29
N VAL A 90 -20.67 -4.34 2.37
CA VAL A 90 -20.38 -5.27 3.48
C VAL A 90 -21.42 -5.12 4.58
N LYS A 91 -22.05 -6.22 4.97
CA LYS A 91 -23.14 -6.24 5.95
C LYS A 91 -22.71 -5.79 7.35
N ARG A 92 -21.65 -6.38 7.88
CA ARG A 92 -21.03 -6.06 9.18
C ARG A 92 -19.52 -5.90 8.99
N PRO A 93 -19.07 -4.68 8.68
CA PRO A 93 -17.65 -4.49 8.32
C PRO A 93 -16.68 -4.84 9.46
N ILE A 94 -17.07 -4.51 10.68
CA ILE A 94 -16.22 -4.62 11.88
C ILE A 94 -17.07 -5.21 13.00
N MET A 95 -16.56 -6.23 13.67
CA MET A 95 -17.28 -6.90 14.78
C MET A 95 -16.34 -7.23 15.93
N SER A 96 -16.81 -7.02 17.15
CA SER A 96 -16.18 -7.57 18.36
C SER A 96 -17.08 -8.64 18.97
N SER A 97 -16.49 -9.77 19.41
CA SER A 97 -17.25 -10.89 19.96
C SER A 97 -18.03 -10.53 21.21
N LEU A 98 -19.28 -10.96 21.27
CA LEU A 98 -20.23 -10.82 22.38
C LEU A 98 -20.52 -9.37 22.78
N GLN A 99 -20.38 -8.45 21.83
CA GLN A 99 -20.77 -7.05 22.00
C GLN A 99 -21.08 -6.42 20.64
N GLY A 100 -21.56 -5.17 20.64
CA GLY A 100 -21.92 -4.45 19.42
C GLY A 100 -22.93 -5.24 18.61
N THR A 101 -22.64 -5.44 17.33
CA THR A 101 -23.51 -6.18 16.41
C THR A 101 -23.53 -7.70 16.66
N ASP A 102 -22.54 -8.27 17.33
CA ASP A 102 -22.53 -9.69 17.73
C ASP A 102 -23.38 -9.96 18.98
N ALA A 103 -23.61 -8.97 19.84
CA ALA A 103 -24.44 -9.11 21.03
C ALA A 103 -25.93 -9.37 20.71
N MET A 104 -26.34 -9.06 19.48
CA MET A 104 -27.72 -9.21 19.01
C MET A 104 -28.00 -10.56 18.33
N GLY A 105 -27.01 -11.45 18.20
CA GLY A 105 -27.10 -12.71 17.49
C GLY A 105 -26.75 -13.93 18.31
N ASP A 106 -26.78 -15.11 17.67
CA ASP A 106 -26.48 -16.42 18.27
C ASP A 106 -25.00 -16.65 18.59
N GLY A 107 -24.17 -15.58 18.58
CA GLY A 107 -22.74 -15.66 18.84
C GLY A 107 -21.94 -16.17 17.64
N THR A 108 -21.60 -15.28 16.74
CA THR A 108 -20.81 -15.55 15.52
C THR A 108 -19.44 -16.18 15.86
N PHE A 109 -18.92 -15.90 17.02
CA PHE A 109 -17.55 -16.27 17.43
C PHE A 109 -17.48 -17.39 18.47
N SER A 110 -18.50 -18.24 18.55
CA SER A 110 -18.50 -19.42 19.42
C SER A 110 -18.34 -19.09 20.92
N GLY A 111 -18.89 -17.98 21.38
CA GLY A 111 -18.87 -17.54 22.77
C GLY A 111 -17.47 -17.15 23.29
N GLU A 112 -16.54 -16.85 22.41
CA GLU A 112 -15.22 -16.34 22.83
C GLU A 112 -15.36 -14.91 23.38
N LYS A 113 -14.57 -14.57 24.41
CA LYS A 113 -14.53 -13.20 24.94
C LYS A 113 -14.14 -12.20 23.84
N GLY A 114 -14.52 -10.93 23.98
CA GLY A 114 -14.23 -9.90 23.03
C GLY A 114 -12.74 -9.61 22.84
N GLY A 115 -12.39 -9.09 21.68
CA GLY A 115 -11.17 -8.35 21.40
C GLY A 115 -11.52 -6.88 21.14
N LEU A 116 -10.59 -5.96 21.24
CA LEU A 116 -10.86 -4.56 21.05
C LEU A 116 -10.29 -4.06 19.72
N ILE A 117 -11.12 -3.30 19.00
CA ILE A 117 -10.77 -2.73 17.70
C ILE A 117 -10.68 -1.21 17.84
N LYS A 118 -9.55 -0.64 17.42
CA LYS A 118 -9.36 0.79 17.17
C LYS A 118 -9.61 1.05 15.69
N ALA A 119 -10.41 2.06 15.34
CA ALA A 119 -10.75 2.37 13.96
C ALA A 119 -10.43 3.82 13.61
N TYR A 120 -9.85 4.04 12.42
CA TYR A 120 -9.54 5.36 11.88
C TYR A 120 -9.72 5.40 10.37
N GLY A 121 -10.44 6.40 9.85
CA GLY A 121 -10.49 6.71 8.42
C GLY A 121 -11.07 5.62 7.51
N ASN A 122 -11.82 4.64 8.04
CA ASN A 122 -12.42 3.61 7.21
C ASN A 122 -13.66 4.13 6.47
N VAL A 123 -13.86 3.71 5.23
CA VAL A 123 -15.01 4.06 4.38
C VAL A 123 -15.99 2.89 4.30
N PHE A 124 -17.28 3.18 4.49
CA PHE A 124 -18.39 2.24 4.35
C PHE A 124 -19.31 2.69 3.20
N ALA A 125 -19.09 2.14 2.01
CA ALA A 125 -19.83 2.45 0.79
C ALA A 125 -20.93 1.44 0.50
N ASN A 126 -21.89 1.81 -0.35
CA ASN A 126 -22.97 0.97 -0.88
C ASN A 126 -23.62 0.08 0.19
N LYS A 127 -23.86 0.65 1.37
CA LYS A 127 -24.37 -0.06 2.56
C LYS A 127 -25.63 -0.87 2.21
N PRO A 128 -25.64 -2.21 2.40
CA PRO A 128 -26.82 -3.01 2.18
C PRO A 128 -27.90 -2.70 3.22
N ALA A 129 -29.15 -3.08 2.94
CA ALA A 129 -30.30 -2.80 3.84
C ALA A 129 -30.13 -3.38 5.26
N ASN A 130 -29.33 -4.41 5.41
CA ASN A 130 -29.01 -5.06 6.68
C ASN A 130 -27.62 -4.67 7.22
N PHE A 131 -27.06 -3.55 6.76
CA PHE A 131 -25.83 -2.99 7.30
C PHE A 131 -25.95 -2.73 8.80
N SER A 132 -24.93 -3.12 9.55
CA SER A 132 -24.88 -2.87 10.99
C SER A 132 -23.43 -2.65 11.45
N TYR A 133 -23.24 -1.57 12.20
CA TYR A 133 -22.01 -1.19 12.84
C TYR A 133 -22.31 -0.22 13.99
N ILE A 134 -21.78 -0.48 15.16
CA ILE A 134 -22.02 0.31 16.38
C ILE A 134 -20.68 0.86 16.88
N PRO A 135 -20.35 2.14 16.65
CA PRO A 135 -19.15 2.76 17.20
C PRO A 135 -19.28 3.02 18.72
N TYR A 136 -18.15 3.13 19.41
CA TYR A 136 -18.10 3.44 20.85
C TYR A 136 -18.84 4.74 21.21
N ALA A 137 -18.78 5.75 20.36
CA ALA A 137 -19.45 7.02 20.57
C ALA A 137 -20.98 6.89 20.61
N GLU A 138 -21.54 5.90 19.91
CA GLU A 138 -22.97 5.60 19.90
C GLU A 138 -23.38 4.76 21.12
N ASN A 139 -22.59 3.76 21.45
CA ASN A 139 -22.82 2.89 22.63
C ASN A 139 -21.49 2.51 23.30
N ASN A 140 -21.14 3.20 24.38
CA ASN A 140 -19.89 3.00 25.10
C ASN A 140 -19.81 1.75 25.98
N THR A 141 -20.87 0.98 26.04
CA THR A 141 -20.93 -0.29 26.78
C THR A 141 -20.83 -1.50 25.85
N SER A 142 -21.52 -1.42 24.70
CA SER A 142 -21.58 -2.53 23.74
C SER A 142 -21.38 -1.98 22.33
N PHE A 143 -20.17 -2.09 21.81
CA PHE A 143 -19.71 -1.46 20.56
C PHE A 143 -18.84 -2.41 19.75
N ASP A 144 -18.71 -2.15 18.45
CA ASP A 144 -17.87 -2.92 17.55
C ASP A 144 -16.43 -2.39 17.51
N ALA A 145 -16.26 -1.06 17.51
CA ALA A 145 -14.94 -0.44 17.51
C ALA A 145 -14.91 0.89 18.28
N TYR A 146 -13.72 1.25 18.75
CA TYR A 146 -13.39 2.58 19.27
C TYR A 146 -12.80 3.43 18.14
N GLU A 147 -13.55 4.42 17.70
CA GLU A 147 -13.11 5.33 16.64
C GLU A 147 -12.24 6.46 17.21
N VAL A 148 -11.15 6.76 16.52
CA VAL A 148 -10.24 7.85 16.84
C VAL A 148 -10.24 8.90 15.73
N SER A 149 -9.90 10.13 16.08
CA SER A 149 -9.79 11.26 15.14
C SER A 149 -8.40 11.39 14.50
N ASN A 150 -7.42 10.69 15.08
CA ASN A 150 -6.04 10.68 14.61
C ASN A 150 -5.44 9.28 14.81
N PRO A 151 -4.72 8.71 13.84
CA PRO A 151 -4.16 7.36 13.95
C PRO A 151 -3.17 7.20 15.12
N SER A 152 -2.50 8.26 15.57
CA SER A 152 -1.59 8.22 16.72
C SER A 152 -2.29 8.33 18.09
N GLU A 153 -3.61 8.51 18.12
CA GLU A 153 -4.38 8.57 19.36
C GLU A 153 -4.43 7.19 20.02
N GLN A 154 -4.25 7.15 21.34
CA GLN A 154 -4.34 5.92 22.13
C GLN A 154 -5.77 5.66 22.60
N VAL A 155 -6.16 4.40 22.63
CA VAL A 155 -7.41 3.97 23.25
C VAL A 155 -7.22 3.99 24.78
N PRO A 156 -8.06 4.71 25.54
CA PRO A 156 -7.95 4.75 27.00
C PRO A 156 -8.08 3.36 27.65
N ALA A 157 -7.29 3.08 28.65
CA ALA A 157 -7.33 1.79 29.37
C ALA A 157 -8.67 1.50 30.07
N SER A 158 -9.50 2.53 30.26
CA SER A 158 -10.88 2.42 30.77
C SER A 158 -11.85 1.84 29.76
N VAL A 159 -11.55 1.93 28.45
CA VAL A 159 -12.34 1.31 27.39
C VAL A 159 -12.05 -0.19 27.38
N LYS A 160 -13.08 -0.97 27.60
CA LYS A 160 -12.96 -2.41 27.75
C LYS A 160 -14.07 -3.13 27.00
N THR A 161 -13.77 -4.35 26.57
CA THR A 161 -14.79 -5.23 26.01
C THR A 161 -15.82 -5.63 27.06
N LEU A 162 -17.09 -5.74 26.65
CA LEU A 162 -18.21 -6.11 27.51
C LEU A 162 -17.99 -7.50 28.15
N VAL A 163 -17.53 -8.47 27.36
CA VAL A 163 -17.23 -9.82 27.84
C VAL A 163 -15.72 -10.05 27.82
N GLY A 164 -15.17 -10.31 28.98
CA GLY A 164 -13.74 -10.56 29.20
C GLY A 164 -12.95 -9.33 29.66
N GLY A 165 -13.52 -8.12 29.62
CA GLY A 165 -12.90 -6.90 30.16
C GLY A 165 -11.54 -6.56 29.53
N THR A 166 -11.32 -6.95 28.27
CA THR A 166 -10.06 -6.71 27.56
C THR A 166 -9.91 -5.23 27.21
N SER A 167 -8.76 -4.66 27.50
CA SER A 167 -8.36 -3.33 27.01
C SER A 167 -7.55 -3.45 25.73
N TYR A 168 -7.53 -2.40 24.93
CA TYR A 168 -6.64 -2.28 23.78
C TYR A 168 -5.20 -2.09 24.24
N ASN A 169 -4.24 -2.78 23.65
CA ASN A 169 -2.85 -2.74 24.11
C ASN A 169 -2.02 -1.59 23.48
N ASN A 170 -2.61 -0.78 22.62
CA ASN A 170 -1.97 0.37 21.96
C ASN A 170 -0.65 0.03 21.24
N PHE A 171 -0.54 -1.19 20.68
CA PHE A 171 0.66 -1.65 19.97
C PHE A 171 1.01 -0.76 18.78
N ASP A 172 0.00 -0.19 18.12
CA ASP A 172 0.11 0.67 16.94
C ASP A 172 0.77 2.03 17.21
N THR A 173 0.78 2.47 18.49
CA THR A 173 1.48 3.69 18.91
C THR A 173 2.84 3.41 19.57
N ASN A 174 3.27 2.16 19.64
CA ASN A 174 4.54 1.74 20.19
C ASN A 174 5.62 1.66 19.09
N SER A 175 6.54 2.63 19.07
CA SER A 175 7.61 2.72 18.08
C SER A 175 8.59 1.55 18.09
N SER A 176 8.62 0.73 19.14
CA SER A 176 9.45 -0.49 19.17
C SER A 176 8.78 -1.68 18.46
N VAL A 177 7.50 -1.56 18.15
CA VAL A 177 6.69 -2.61 17.50
C VAL A 177 6.28 -2.21 16.09
N MET A 178 5.79 -0.97 15.94
CA MET A 178 5.30 -0.47 14.66
C MET A 178 6.42 -0.07 13.71
N TYR A 179 6.22 -0.39 12.47
CA TYR A 179 7.05 -0.01 11.32
C TYR A 179 6.62 1.36 10.77
N THR A 180 7.49 1.97 9.97
CA THR A 180 7.14 3.18 9.23
C THR A 180 6.35 2.80 7.98
N TYR A 181 5.20 3.41 7.77
CA TYR A 181 4.34 3.23 6.61
C TYR A 181 3.60 4.53 6.29
N VAL A 182 3.02 4.58 5.13
CA VAL A 182 2.08 5.64 4.73
C VAL A 182 0.81 4.93 4.27
N ALA A 183 -0.31 5.23 4.90
CA ALA A 183 -1.59 4.71 4.45
C ALA A 183 -2.10 5.58 3.29
N ASP A 184 -2.63 4.93 2.25
CA ASP A 184 -3.36 5.59 1.18
C ASP A 184 -4.70 6.10 1.70
N LYS A 185 -5.31 7.06 0.98
CA LYS A 185 -6.66 7.48 1.29
C LYS A 185 -7.63 6.32 1.07
N ALA A 186 -8.54 6.14 2.01
CA ALA A 186 -9.48 5.02 1.93
C ALA A 186 -10.29 5.02 0.63
N GLU A 187 -10.65 6.20 0.11
CA GLU A 187 -11.41 6.35 -1.13
C GLU A 187 -10.66 5.85 -2.37
N ASP A 188 -9.33 5.87 -2.36
CA ASP A 188 -8.49 5.44 -3.48
C ASP A 188 -8.21 3.93 -3.44
N VAL A 189 -8.47 3.26 -2.30
CA VAL A 189 -8.14 1.85 -2.07
C VAL A 189 -8.74 0.90 -3.12
N PRO A 190 -10.02 1.01 -3.55
CA PRO A 190 -10.54 0.13 -4.58
C PRO A 190 -9.72 0.17 -5.87
N SER A 191 -9.43 1.37 -6.39
CA SER A 191 -8.67 1.52 -7.63
C SER A 191 -7.22 1.04 -7.51
N ILE A 192 -6.58 1.24 -6.35
CA ILE A 192 -5.22 0.75 -6.08
C ILE A 192 -5.21 -0.77 -6.01
N VAL A 193 -6.15 -1.37 -5.29
CA VAL A 193 -6.20 -2.81 -5.05
C VAL A 193 -6.60 -3.59 -6.30
N GLU A 194 -7.57 -3.10 -7.07
CA GLU A 194 -8.01 -3.71 -8.32
C GLU A 194 -7.03 -3.47 -9.48
N GLY A 195 -6.15 -2.47 -9.34
CA GLY A 195 -5.23 -2.04 -10.37
C GLY A 195 -4.13 -3.05 -10.72
N PHE A 196 -3.41 -2.74 -11.79
CA PHE A 196 -2.34 -3.59 -12.34
C PHE A 196 -1.25 -3.98 -11.31
N TYR A 197 -0.93 -3.10 -10.37
CA TYR A 197 0.06 -3.37 -9.31
C TYR A 197 -0.58 -3.84 -8.00
N GLY A 198 -1.89 -4.00 -7.96
CA GLY A 198 -2.65 -4.42 -6.80
C GLY A 198 -2.93 -5.92 -6.74
N ALA A 199 -3.81 -6.31 -5.85
CA ALA A 199 -4.33 -7.67 -5.72
C ALA A 199 -5.13 -8.13 -6.96
N GLY A 200 -5.63 -7.17 -7.75
CA GLY A 200 -6.33 -7.39 -9.02
C GLY A 200 -5.41 -7.66 -10.21
N ARG A 201 -4.10 -7.79 -10.02
CA ARG A 201 -3.09 -7.97 -11.09
C ARG A 201 -3.47 -9.04 -12.11
N LEU A 202 -4.03 -10.14 -11.69
CA LEU A 202 -4.43 -11.25 -12.57
C LEU A 202 -5.56 -10.90 -13.54
N ASN A 203 -6.30 -9.82 -13.29
CA ASN A 203 -7.33 -9.33 -14.19
C ASN A 203 -6.75 -8.51 -15.37
N HIS A 204 -5.43 -8.29 -15.40
CA HIS A 204 -4.75 -7.42 -16.34
C HIS A 204 -3.84 -8.17 -17.33
N GLY A 205 -4.25 -9.34 -17.77
CA GLY A 205 -3.74 -9.91 -19.00
C GLY A 205 -2.76 -11.08 -18.92
N ASP A 206 -2.29 -11.48 -17.73
CA ASP A 206 -1.44 -12.68 -17.65
C ASP A 206 -2.27 -13.98 -17.64
N ILE A 207 -3.46 -13.90 -17.07
CA ILE A 207 -4.44 -14.99 -17.04
C ILE A 207 -5.82 -14.32 -17.15
N ASP A 208 -6.58 -14.74 -18.12
CA ASP A 208 -7.96 -14.29 -18.31
C ASP A 208 -8.86 -15.04 -17.31
N PHE A 209 -8.85 -14.59 -16.04
CA PHE A 209 -9.75 -15.09 -15.02
C PHE A 209 -11.13 -14.47 -15.23
N VAL A 210 -11.94 -15.13 -16.04
CA VAL A 210 -13.38 -14.86 -16.01
C VAL A 210 -13.94 -15.49 -14.74
N ILE A 211 -14.28 -14.67 -13.76
CA ILE A 211 -15.01 -15.10 -12.57
C ILE A 211 -16.46 -15.30 -13.01
N PRO A 212 -16.95 -16.55 -13.06
CA PRO A 212 -18.24 -16.84 -13.70
C PRO A 212 -19.46 -16.46 -12.86
N ASP A 213 -19.26 -16.16 -11.58
CA ASP A 213 -20.32 -15.82 -10.63
C ASP A 213 -19.79 -14.85 -9.59
N GLU A 214 -20.34 -13.65 -9.59
CA GLU A 214 -20.03 -12.59 -8.60
C GLU A 214 -21.04 -12.57 -7.43
N THR A 215 -21.97 -13.53 -7.38
CA THR A 215 -22.92 -13.61 -6.27
C THR A 215 -22.26 -14.22 -5.03
N VAL A 216 -22.45 -13.56 -3.89
CA VAL A 216 -22.06 -14.11 -2.58
C VAL A 216 -22.88 -15.36 -2.30
N VAL A 217 -22.21 -16.46 -2.08
CA VAL A 217 -22.85 -17.71 -1.64
C VAL A 217 -22.67 -17.86 -0.14
N THR A 218 -23.74 -18.12 0.58
CA THR A 218 -23.69 -18.36 2.03
C THR A 218 -22.68 -19.48 2.34
N ASN A 219 -21.71 -19.18 3.19
CA ASN A 219 -20.52 -20.01 3.48
C ASN A 219 -19.48 -20.11 2.35
N GLY A 220 -19.59 -19.29 1.29
CA GLY A 220 -18.73 -19.31 0.13
C GLY A 220 -18.81 -20.61 -0.69
N HIS A 221 -18.08 -20.69 -1.77
CA HIS A 221 -17.95 -21.92 -2.53
C HIS A 221 -17.13 -22.96 -1.75
N GLN A 222 -17.76 -24.05 -1.35
CA GLN A 222 -17.12 -25.15 -0.62
C GLN A 222 -16.41 -26.13 -1.57
N GLN A 223 -16.69 -26.04 -2.84
CA GLN A 223 -16.14 -26.87 -3.90
C GLN A 223 -15.54 -25.98 -5.01
N PRO A 224 -14.48 -26.42 -5.67
CA PRO A 224 -13.94 -25.71 -6.82
C PRO A 224 -15.04 -25.47 -7.87
N LEU A 225 -15.15 -24.24 -8.38
CA LEU A 225 -16.02 -23.95 -9.51
C LEU A 225 -15.49 -24.70 -10.74
N PRO A 226 -16.29 -25.53 -11.45
CA PRO A 226 -15.81 -26.29 -12.60
C PRO A 226 -15.22 -25.43 -13.71
N ALA A 227 -15.78 -24.23 -13.95
CA ALA A 227 -15.27 -23.30 -14.95
C ALA A 227 -13.88 -22.77 -14.55
N LEU A 228 -13.69 -22.37 -13.28
CA LEU A 228 -12.40 -21.92 -12.78
C LEU A 228 -11.37 -23.07 -12.74
N ALA A 229 -11.78 -24.27 -12.32
CA ALA A 229 -10.92 -25.45 -12.35
C ALA A 229 -10.41 -25.73 -13.77
N SER A 230 -11.28 -25.66 -14.77
CA SER A 230 -10.90 -25.86 -16.19
C SER A 230 -9.88 -24.82 -16.68
N ILE A 231 -10.00 -23.56 -16.26
CA ILE A 231 -9.03 -22.49 -16.59
C ILE A 231 -7.69 -22.78 -15.92
N LEU A 232 -7.69 -23.14 -14.63
CA LEU A 232 -6.48 -23.46 -13.89
C LEU A 232 -5.78 -24.73 -14.41
N ASP A 233 -6.54 -25.75 -14.77
CA ASP A 233 -6.02 -27.00 -15.34
C ASP A 233 -5.42 -26.79 -16.75
N ALA A 234 -5.97 -25.87 -17.51
CA ALA A 234 -5.46 -25.50 -18.84
C ALA A 234 -4.24 -24.54 -18.76
N TYR A 235 -4.00 -23.95 -17.60
CA TYR A 235 -2.91 -23.00 -17.42
C TYR A 235 -1.55 -23.69 -17.42
N THR A 236 -0.71 -23.32 -18.37
CA THR A 236 0.70 -23.74 -18.37
C THR A 236 1.53 -22.71 -17.63
N SER A 237 2.05 -23.08 -16.45
CA SER A 237 2.90 -22.18 -15.68
C SER A 237 4.17 -21.83 -16.46
N GLY A 238 4.44 -20.55 -16.59
CA GLY A 238 5.68 -19.99 -17.12
C GLY A 238 6.53 -19.35 -16.03
N VAL A 239 7.80 -19.11 -16.32
CA VAL A 239 8.64 -18.32 -15.43
C VAL A 239 8.18 -16.86 -15.53
N VAL A 240 7.67 -16.31 -14.44
CA VAL A 240 7.38 -14.88 -14.35
C VAL A 240 8.71 -14.14 -14.31
N LYS A 241 9.01 -13.32 -15.31
CA LYS A 241 10.18 -12.43 -15.26
C LYS A 241 9.98 -11.43 -14.13
N VAL A 242 10.88 -11.45 -13.17
CA VAL A 242 10.96 -10.40 -12.15
C VAL A 242 11.54 -9.16 -12.85
N PHE A 243 10.86 -8.03 -12.73
CA PHE A 243 11.35 -6.76 -13.27
C PHE A 243 12.76 -6.49 -12.78
N GLY A 244 13.74 -6.38 -13.71
CA GLY A 244 15.13 -6.06 -13.41
C GLY A 244 16.14 -7.20 -13.59
N GLU A 245 15.72 -8.41 -13.95
CA GLU A 245 16.66 -9.44 -14.39
C GLU A 245 16.98 -9.28 -15.88
N SER A 246 18.27 -9.07 -16.17
CA SER A 246 18.81 -9.15 -17.53
C SER A 246 18.74 -10.59 -18.01
N ASP A 247 18.24 -10.77 -19.22
CA ASP A 247 18.09 -11.99 -19.98
C ASP A 247 18.96 -13.18 -19.54
N ALA A 248 18.38 -14.06 -18.73
CA ALA A 248 18.84 -15.44 -18.69
C ALA A 248 18.22 -16.13 -19.93
N SER A 249 19.03 -16.42 -20.91
CA SER A 249 18.66 -17.15 -22.12
C SER A 249 18.16 -18.55 -21.76
N GLY A 250 16.85 -18.68 -21.68
CA GLY A 250 16.14 -19.94 -21.60
C GLY A 250 15.04 -19.91 -22.64
N ASP A 251 15.15 -20.82 -23.60
CA ASP A 251 14.25 -21.03 -24.71
C ASP A 251 12.80 -21.27 -24.23
N GLY A 252 12.02 -20.22 -24.19
CA GLY A 252 10.59 -20.23 -23.89
C GLY A 252 9.89 -19.33 -24.89
N GLY A 253 8.98 -19.91 -25.64
CA GLY A 253 8.29 -19.35 -26.77
C GLY A 253 7.93 -17.87 -26.68
N THR A 254 8.18 -17.18 -27.78
CA THR A 254 7.84 -15.78 -27.99
C THR A 254 6.32 -15.56 -27.85
N VAL A 255 5.89 -15.16 -26.67
CA VAL A 255 4.69 -14.37 -26.54
C VAL A 255 5.10 -12.94 -26.86
N ASN A 256 4.70 -12.48 -28.04
CA ASN A 256 4.83 -11.07 -28.41
C ASN A 256 3.99 -10.28 -27.39
N PRO A 257 4.59 -9.48 -26.49
CA PRO A 257 3.78 -8.70 -25.57
C PRO A 257 2.94 -7.74 -26.42
N THR A 258 1.63 -7.83 -26.28
CA THR A 258 0.76 -6.70 -26.63
C THR A 258 1.36 -5.48 -25.97
N PRO A 259 1.53 -4.33 -26.65
CA PRO A 259 2.15 -3.17 -26.03
C PRO A 259 1.45 -2.89 -24.71
N ASP A 260 2.22 -2.98 -23.64
CA ASP A 260 1.81 -2.69 -22.28
C ASP A 260 1.02 -1.37 -22.30
N PRO A 261 -0.21 -1.31 -21.79
CA PRO A 261 -0.84 -0.01 -21.59
C PRO A 261 0.13 0.81 -20.77
N THR A 262 0.47 1.98 -21.25
CA THR A 262 1.38 2.92 -20.59
C THR A 262 1.04 2.93 -19.10
N PRO A 263 1.97 2.54 -18.20
CA PRO A 263 1.65 2.46 -16.79
C PRO A 263 1.15 3.82 -16.34
N ASP A 264 -0.05 3.84 -15.78
CA ASP A 264 -0.53 5.00 -15.05
C ASP A 264 0.55 5.30 -13.98
N PRO A 265 1.07 6.52 -13.89
CA PRO A 265 2.23 6.81 -13.05
C PRO A 265 1.91 6.41 -11.62
N THR A 266 2.64 5.41 -11.12
CA THR A 266 2.65 5.08 -9.69
C THR A 266 2.92 6.37 -8.93
N PRO A 267 2.09 6.79 -7.98
CA PRO A 267 2.42 7.91 -7.13
C PRO A 267 3.76 7.59 -6.47
N GLY A 268 4.79 8.34 -6.83
CA GLY A 268 6.08 8.28 -6.13
C GLY A 268 5.85 8.58 -4.64
N PRO A 269 6.80 8.23 -3.76
CA PRO A 269 6.68 8.59 -2.36
C PRO A 269 6.40 10.08 -2.28
N THR A 270 5.23 10.41 -1.72
CA THR A 270 4.80 11.80 -1.53
C THR A 270 5.90 12.51 -0.76
N PRO A 271 6.45 13.62 -1.26
CA PRO A 271 7.30 14.47 -0.44
C PRO A 271 6.57 14.76 0.86
N GLY A 272 7.29 14.81 1.98
CA GLY A 272 6.68 15.13 3.27
C GLY A 272 5.78 16.37 3.15
N PRO A 273 4.77 16.52 4.01
CA PRO A 273 3.67 17.49 3.85
C PRO A 273 4.07 18.97 3.71
N ASP A 274 5.36 19.29 3.76
CA ASP A 274 5.89 20.65 3.75
C ASP A 274 6.81 21.00 2.55
N ALA A 275 6.97 20.13 1.55
CA ALA A 275 7.79 20.48 0.39
C ALA A 275 7.01 21.39 -0.58
N PRO A 276 7.53 22.59 -0.97
CA PRO A 276 6.84 23.50 -1.88
C PRO A 276 6.60 22.83 -3.24
N VAL A 277 5.36 22.92 -3.74
CA VAL A 277 4.99 22.44 -5.07
C VAL A 277 5.54 23.36 -6.14
N ILE A 278 6.13 22.82 -7.19
CA ILE A 278 6.77 23.57 -8.26
C ILE A 278 5.73 23.98 -9.31
N GLU A 279 5.57 25.30 -9.51
CA GLU A 279 4.61 25.89 -10.46
C GLU A 279 5.27 26.55 -11.66
N GLY A 280 6.53 26.98 -11.53
CA GLY A 280 7.25 27.73 -12.54
C GLY A 280 8.58 27.10 -12.92
N THR A 281 9.35 27.80 -13.77
CA THR A 281 10.71 27.38 -14.10
C THR A 281 11.59 27.42 -12.87
N VAL A 282 12.19 26.29 -12.51
CA VAL A 282 13.11 26.15 -11.37
C VAL A 282 14.35 25.37 -11.76
N THR A 283 15.42 25.62 -11.02
CA THR A 283 16.68 24.87 -11.10
C THR A 283 17.08 24.37 -9.72
N CYS A 284 17.78 23.23 -9.67
CA CYS A 284 18.38 22.68 -8.49
C CYS A 284 19.80 22.20 -8.81
N SER A 285 20.78 22.77 -8.15
CA SER A 285 22.20 22.37 -8.20
C SER A 285 22.65 21.88 -6.83
N PHE A 286 23.89 21.44 -6.72
CA PHE A 286 24.45 20.81 -5.53
C PHE A 286 25.63 21.59 -5.01
N ALA A 287 25.71 21.81 -3.70
CA ALA A 287 26.90 22.30 -3.05
C ALA A 287 27.89 21.16 -2.72
N ALA A 288 29.12 21.48 -2.43
CA ALA A 288 30.17 20.49 -2.13
C ALA A 288 29.90 19.63 -0.88
N ASP A 289 29.00 20.06 0.01
CA ASP A 289 28.54 19.35 1.20
C ASP A 289 27.26 18.52 0.96
N GLY A 290 26.72 18.53 -0.28
CA GLY A 290 25.48 17.84 -0.66
C GLY A 290 24.22 18.67 -0.45
N THR A 291 24.32 19.94 -0.03
CA THR A 291 23.16 20.82 0.09
C THR A 291 22.59 21.13 -1.27
N LEU A 292 21.25 21.09 -1.37
CA LEU A 292 20.50 21.49 -2.56
C LEU A 292 20.35 23.02 -2.61
N SER A 293 20.48 23.59 -3.81
CA SER A 293 20.25 25.03 -4.03
C SER A 293 18.77 25.43 -3.99
N ASN A 294 17.85 24.48 -3.99
CA ASN A 294 16.41 24.72 -4.03
C ASN A 294 15.66 23.75 -3.12
N THR A 295 14.89 24.30 -2.18
CA THR A 295 14.13 23.57 -1.14
C THR A 295 12.88 22.85 -1.66
N SER A 296 12.47 23.09 -2.92
CA SER A 296 11.40 22.32 -3.56
C SER A 296 11.85 20.91 -3.99
N PHE A 297 13.14 20.61 -3.84
CA PHE A 297 13.70 19.30 -4.07
C PHE A 297 14.16 18.69 -2.74
N ALA A 298 13.95 17.39 -2.60
CA ALA A 298 14.46 16.62 -1.47
C ALA A 298 15.52 15.63 -1.96
N LEU A 299 16.59 15.44 -1.19
CA LEU A 299 17.67 14.49 -1.46
C LEU A 299 17.74 13.47 -0.34
N THR A 300 17.60 12.19 -0.69
CA THR A 300 17.63 11.07 0.26
C THR A 300 18.65 10.00 -0.15
N GLY A 301 18.90 9.04 0.73
CA GLY A 301 19.82 7.94 0.53
C GLY A 301 21.28 8.36 0.72
N GLU A 302 22.16 7.99 -0.22
CA GLU A 302 23.60 8.29 -0.16
C GLU A 302 23.90 9.71 -0.65
N ALA A 303 23.26 10.70 -0.02
CA ALA A 303 23.22 12.10 -0.43
C ALA A 303 24.57 12.84 -0.39
N LYS A 304 25.58 12.29 0.29
CA LYS A 304 26.84 13.00 0.55
C LYS A 304 27.94 12.74 -0.47
N ASN A 305 27.71 11.96 -1.51
CA ASN A 305 28.74 11.65 -2.50
C ASN A 305 28.73 12.70 -3.63
N VAL A 306 29.22 13.88 -3.31
CA VAL A 306 29.34 14.99 -4.26
C VAL A 306 30.76 15.04 -4.82
N LYS A 307 30.88 15.22 -6.14
CA LYS A 307 32.16 15.40 -6.83
C LYS A 307 32.43 16.90 -7.01
N LYS A 308 33.61 17.33 -6.58
CA LYS A 308 34.09 18.70 -6.86
C LYS A 308 34.59 18.73 -8.28
N GLU A 309 33.83 19.32 -9.17
CA GLU A 309 34.16 19.45 -10.59
C GLU A 309 33.44 20.66 -11.18
N GLU A 310 34.01 21.30 -12.16
CA GLU A 310 33.42 22.48 -12.81
C GLU A 310 32.72 22.06 -14.09
N THR A 311 31.42 22.32 -14.15
CA THR A 311 30.58 22.08 -15.33
C THR A 311 29.91 23.38 -15.76
N VAL A 312 30.05 23.80 -17.01
CA VAL A 312 29.40 24.98 -17.54
C VAL A 312 28.10 24.59 -18.25
N ILE A 313 26.99 25.12 -17.78
CA ILE A 313 25.64 24.88 -18.33
C ILE A 313 24.97 26.25 -18.55
N ASP A 314 24.53 26.50 -19.75
CA ASP A 314 23.88 27.77 -20.15
C ASP A 314 24.69 29.02 -19.72
N GLY A 315 26.04 28.94 -19.79
CA GLY A 315 26.96 30.03 -19.42
C GLY A 315 27.21 30.18 -17.90
N THR A 316 26.60 29.34 -17.06
CA THR A 316 26.80 29.32 -15.61
C THR A 316 27.72 28.19 -15.24
N THR A 317 28.71 28.43 -14.36
CA THR A 317 29.64 27.43 -13.85
C THR A 317 29.08 26.83 -12.56
N TYR A 318 28.94 25.49 -12.55
CA TYR A 318 28.59 24.70 -11.39
C TYR A 318 29.85 23.96 -10.90
N THR A 319 30.15 24.08 -9.61
CA THR A 319 31.42 23.59 -9.03
C THR A 319 31.30 22.25 -8.33
N ALA A 320 30.12 21.63 -8.38
CA ALA A 320 29.85 20.36 -7.74
C ALA A 320 28.78 19.55 -8.51
N SER A 321 28.89 18.25 -8.52
CA SER A 321 27.94 17.33 -9.12
C SER A 321 27.63 16.18 -8.16
N LEU A 322 26.34 15.85 -8.00
CA LEU A 322 25.88 14.73 -7.20
C LEU A 322 26.17 13.40 -7.91
N LYS A 323 26.94 12.51 -7.28
CA LYS A 323 27.11 11.15 -7.78
C LYS A 323 25.85 10.33 -7.45
N MET A 324 25.23 9.79 -8.47
CA MET A 324 24.07 8.93 -8.32
C MET A 324 24.50 7.53 -7.88
N GLU A 325 24.35 7.24 -6.60
CA GLU A 325 24.58 5.90 -6.02
C GLU A 325 23.27 5.09 -6.01
N SER A 326 23.34 3.81 -5.68
CA SER A 326 22.16 2.91 -5.75
C SER A 326 20.99 3.32 -4.88
N LYS A 327 21.24 4.07 -3.81
CA LYS A 327 20.23 4.58 -2.88
C LYS A 327 19.99 6.09 -2.99
N THR A 328 20.69 6.78 -3.89
CA THR A 328 20.52 8.23 -4.08
C THR A 328 19.22 8.50 -4.83
N GLU A 329 18.38 9.34 -4.25
CA GLU A 329 17.12 9.77 -4.84
C GLU A 329 16.95 11.28 -4.68
N VAL A 330 16.58 11.97 -5.76
CA VAL A 330 16.15 13.38 -5.76
C VAL A 330 14.68 13.39 -6.09
N SER A 331 13.84 13.86 -5.18
CA SER A 331 12.38 13.92 -5.33
C SER A 331 11.86 15.36 -5.34
N PHE A 332 10.74 15.60 -6.02
CA PHE A 332 10.05 16.89 -6.13
C PHE A 332 8.60 16.70 -6.57
N THR A 333 7.75 17.73 -6.41
CA THR A 333 6.35 17.71 -6.85
C THR A 333 6.06 18.88 -7.78
N THR A 334 5.34 18.65 -8.86
CA THR A 334 4.91 19.67 -9.83
C THR A 334 3.38 19.84 -9.80
N SER A 335 2.88 21.09 -9.95
CA SER A 335 1.43 21.36 -10.03
C SER A 335 0.88 21.30 -11.45
N GLN A 336 1.76 21.20 -12.45
CA GLN A 336 1.41 21.22 -13.86
C GLN A 336 2.41 20.42 -14.68
N LYS A 337 2.09 20.19 -15.94
CA LYS A 337 2.98 19.53 -16.90
C LYS A 337 4.29 20.30 -17.08
N MET A 338 5.43 19.63 -16.91
CA MET A 338 6.76 20.22 -16.93
C MET A 338 7.70 19.46 -17.86
N THR A 339 8.66 20.15 -18.45
CA THR A 339 9.82 19.50 -19.09
C THR A 339 10.97 19.48 -18.10
N LEU A 340 11.43 18.29 -17.75
CA LEU A 340 12.60 18.02 -16.92
C LEU A 340 13.84 17.98 -17.82
N TYR A 341 14.90 18.69 -17.42
CA TYR A 341 16.24 18.60 -17.97
C TYR A 341 17.22 18.17 -16.88
N VAL A 342 17.96 17.11 -17.11
CA VAL A 342 19.03 16.65 -16.20
C VAL A 342 20.37 16.81 -16.90
N TYR A 343 21.21 17.69 -16.36
CA TYR A 343 22.55 17.97 -16.85
C TYR A 343 23.58 17.23 -16.02
N TYR A 344 24.58 16.69 -16.68
CA TYR A 344 25.55 15.80 -16.08
C TYR A 344 26.87 16.49 -15.76
N GLY A 345 27.55 16.02 -14.73
CA GLY A 345 28.92 16.39 -14.41
C GLY A 345 29.93 15.61 -15.25
N LEU A 346 31.19 15.94 -15.09
CA LEU A 346 32.32 15.39 -15.88
C LEU A 346 32.83 14.03 -15.36
N SER A 347 32.63 13.72 -14.07
CA SER A 347 33.16 12.50 -13.46
C SER A 347 32.32 11.27 -13.72
N GLY A 348 31.11 11.42 -14.31
CA GLY A 348 30.25 10.31 -14.69
C GLY A 348 30.69 9.70 -16.03
N THR A 349 30.59 8.39 -16.18
CA THR A 349 30.89 7.69 -17.44
C THR A 349 29.68 7.61 -18.37
N ASN A 350 28.47 7.90 -17.85
CA ASN A 350 27.22 7.80 -18.59
C ASN A 350 26.35 9.04 -18.39
N THR A 351 25.52 9.34 -19.38
CA THR A 351 24.55 10.43 -19.38
C THR A 351 23.13 9.85 -19.33
N ASN A 352 22.80 9.21 -18.23
CA ASN A 352 21.47 8.64 -18.00
C ASN A 352 21.11 8.59 -16.51
N VAL A 353 19.82 8.72 -16.25
CA VAL A 353 19.19 8.56 -14.94
C VAL A 353 17.90 7.76 -15.12
N LYS A 354 17.31 7.30 -14.02
CA LYS A 354 15.92 6.85 -14.02
C LYS A 354 15.05 8.00 -13.52
N VAL A 355 14.03 8.32 -14.29
CA VAL A 355 12.95 9.25 -13.89
C VAL A 355 11.70 8.41 -13.67
N ASP A 356 11.17 8.44 -12.48
CA ASP A 356 10.02 7.61 -12.05
C ASP A 356 10.21 6.11 -12.37
N GLY A 357 11.43 5.62 -12.14
CA GLY A 357 11.81 4.23 -12.41
C GLY A 357 12.20 3.93 -13.86
N VAL A 358 11.88 4.79 -14.83
CA VAL A 358 12.18 4.59 -16.25
C VAL A 358 13.54 5.17 -16.61
N LYS A 359 14.43 4.37 -17.21
CA LYS A 359 15.75 4.82 -17.64
C LYS A 359 15.65 5.78 -18.80
N GLN A 360 16.19 6.96 -18.62
CA GLN A 360 16.24 8.06 -19.61
C GLN A 360 17.67 8.39 -19.95
N THR A 361 17.96 8.61 -21.22
CA THR A 361 19.31 8.91 -21.74
C THR A 361 19.31 10.23 -22.49
N GLY A 362 20.43 10.91 -22.50
CA GLY A 362 20.62 12.19 -23.23
C GLY A 362 21.61 13.10 -22.51
N ALA A 363 22.08 14.15 -23.17
CA ALA A 363 22.97 15.15 -22.60
C ALA A 363 22.58 16.58 -23.05
N PRO A 364 21.63 17.24 -22.37
CA PRO A 364 20.92 16.80 -21.15
C PRO A 364 19.87 15.70 -21.43
N THR A 365 19.58 14.89 -20.42
CA THR A 365 18.37 14.07 -20.46
C THR A 365 17.15 14.97 -20.40
N THR A 366 16.20 14.77 -21.31
CA THR A 366 14.97 15.58 -21.39
C THR A 366 13.74 14.69 -21.32
N VAL A 367 12.83 14.98 -20.37
CA VAL A 367 11.61 14.20 -20.15
C VAL A 367 10.44 15.16 -19.89
N VAL A 368 9.29 14.89 -20.49
CA VAL A 368 8.05 15.58 -20.16
C VAL A 368 7.38 14.84 -19.01
N LEU A 369 7.04 15.58 -17.96
CA LEU A 369 6.39 15.08 -16.76
C LEU A 369 4.96 15.65 -16.68
N GLU A 370 3.99 14.85 -16.29
CA GLU A 370 2.66 15.34 -15.95
C GLU A 370 2.69 16.01 -14.56
N ALA A 371 1.59 16.63 -14.11
CA ALA A 371 1.50 17.16 -12.75
C ALA A 371 1.55 16.01 -11.73
N GLY A 372 2.36 16.14 -10.67
CA GLY A 372 2.47 15.10 -9.65
C GLY A 372 3.83 15.02 -8.96
N ALA A 373 4.02 13.99 -8.16
CA ALA A 373 5.27 13.70 -7.47
C ALA A 373 6.21 12.89 -8.39
N HIS A 374 7.48 13.30 -8.44
CA HIS A 374 8.50 12.71 -9.31
C HIS A 374 9.77 12.41 -8.56
N LYS A 375 10.54 11.46 -9.09
CA LYS A 375 11.86 11.12 -8.55
C LYS A 375 12.89 10.83 -9.63
N ILE A 376 14.12 11.22 -9.34
CA ILE A 376 15.30 10.92 -10.15
C ILE A 376 16.20 9.98 -9.34
N THR A 377 16.50 8.83 -9.89
CA THR A 377 17.36 7.82 -9.29
C THR A 377 18.48 7.39 -10.24
N LYS A 378 19.40 6.59 -9.75
CA LYS A 378 20.53 6.09 -10.55
C LYS A 378 20.06 5.32 -11.78
N GLY A 379 20.54 5.73 -12.94
CA GLY A 379 20.62 4.89 -14.14
C GLY A 379 21.85 3.99 -14.10
N ASP A 380 22.93 4.43 -14.77
CA ASP A 380 24.25 3.80 -14.67
C ASP A 380 25.20 4.66 -13.80
N SER A 381 26.52 4.48 -13.95
CA SER A 381 27.50 5.31 -13.26
C SER A 381 27.48 6.73 -13.84
N THR A 382 26.88 7.66 -13.11
CA THR A 382 26.69 9.05 -13.55
C THR A 382 26.83 10.06 -12.40
N THR A 383 27.09 11.32 -12.75
CA THR A 383 27.02 12.48 -11.86
C THR A 383 26.05 13.50 -12.44
N VAL A 384 25.23 14.13 -11.61
CA VAL A 384 24.26 15.16 -11.99
C VAL A 384 24.75 16.50 -11.47
N ALA A 385 24.91 17.47 -12.37
CA ALA A 385 25.36 18.81 -12.04
C ALA A 385 24.19 19.78 -11.81
N LEU A 386 23.11 19.65 -12.60
CA LEU A 386 21.95 20.54 -12.53
C LEU A 386 20.68 19.78 -12.93
N ILE A 387 19.60 20.04 -12.21
CA ILE A 387 18.24 19.67 -12.57
C ILE A 387 17.48 20.95 -12.89
N LYS A 388 16.75 20.99 -14.01
CA LYS A 388 15.93 22.13 -14.43
C LYS A 388 14.55 21.66 -14.82
N LEU A 389 13.52 22.33 -14.33
CA LEU A 389 12.12 22.12 -14.68
C LEU A 389 11.58 23.37 -15.36
N VAL A 390 10.86 23.20 -16.46
CA VAL A 390 10.27 24.28 -17.25
C VAL A 390 8.82 23.90 -17.56
N PRO A 391 7.82 24.78 -17.26
CA PRO A 391 6.44 24.51 -17.65
C PRO A 391 6.32 24.26 -19.15
N VAL A 392 5.49 23.28 -19.52
CA VAL A 392 5.10 23.09 -20.92
C VAL A 392 4.03 24.12 -21.24
N THR A 393 4.36 25.07 -22.12
CA THR A 393 3.36 26.00 -22.69
C THR A 393 2.63 25.26 -23.81
N GLU A 394 1.29 25.23 -23.75
CA GLU A 394 0.45 24.75 -24.84
C GLU A 394 0.65 25.55 -26.12
#